data_52d7af729923c585834455886c261cb7
#
_entry.id   52d7af729923c585834455886c261cb7
#
_cell.length_a   1.000
_cell.length_b   1.000
_cell.length_c   1.000
_cell.angle_alpha   90.00
_cell.angle_beta   90.00
_cell.angle_gamma   90.00
#
_symmetry.space_group_name_H-M   'P 1'
#
loop_
_entity.id
_entity.type
_entity.pdbx_description
1 polymer ?
#
loop_
_entity_poly.entity_id
_entity_poly.type
_entity_poly.pdbx_seq_one_letter_code
_entity_poly.pdbx_strand_id
1 'polypeptide(L)'
;MPPNADAQGAVIALLGAESTGKTTLAHQLADSLRARGERVARVDEHLREFCLRHGRTPRRDEQAALAREQSRRIAEAARTHEVVVADTGALMIAVYSQLLFDDDSLLAEALAEQSRYRATLLTALDLPWAADGFIRDGAHARAPVDALLRDALLRAGIAFAVVAGDGEQRPANAQRAVDAALRPAPRGPTRWRAACAECGDPDCERHLLARGELS
;
A
#
# COMPACT_ATOMS: atom_id res chain seq x y z
N MET A 1 -1.42 7.99 -30.31
CA MET A 1 -0.86 9.13 -29.57
C MET A 1 0.35 8.63 -28.81
N PRO A 2 1.51 9.29 -28.86
CA PRO A 2 2.62 8.92 -27.99
C PRO A 2 2.21 9.12 -26.52
N PRO A 3 2.68 8.27 -25.57
CA PRO A 3 2.40 8.44 -24.16
C PRO A 3 2.91 9.81 -23.70
N ASN A 4 2.10 10.46 -22.88
CA ASN A 4 2.44 11.75 -22.27
C ASN A 4 3.76 11.56 -21.46
N ALA A 5 4.84 12.21 -21.85
CA ALA A 5 6.18 11.99 -21.28
C ALA A 5 6.32 12.40 -19.80
N ASP A 6 5.30 13.03 -19.22
CA ASP A 6 5.25 13.50 -17.83
C ASP A 6 4.38 12.65 -16.90
N ALA A 7 3.73 11.61 -17.41
CA ALA A 7 2.89 10.75 -16.56
C ALA A 7 3.75 9.65 -15.91
N GLN A 8 4.12 9.84 -14.65
CA GLN A 8 4.68 8.76 -13.84
C GLN A 8 3.68 7.60 -13.73
N GLY A 9 4.16 6.36 -13.85
CA GLY A 9 3.36 5.16 -13.69
C GLY A 9 2.70 5.09 -12.31
N ALA A 10 1.53 4.48 -12.24
CA ALA A 10 0.78 4.29 -11.02
C ALA A 10 1.49 3.28 -10.10
N VAL A 11 1.95 3.71 -8.92
CA VAL A 11 2.60 2.82 -7.94
C VAL A 11 1.54 2.20 -7.02
N ILE A 12 1.58 0.89 -6.90
CA ILE A 12 0.79 0.08 -5.98
C ILE A 12 1.77 -0.56 -5.00
N ALA A 13 1.76 -0.11 -3.75
CA ALA A 13 2.64 -0.67 -2.72
C ALA A 13 1.92 -1.70 -1.86
N LEU A 14 2.55 -2.86 -1.68
CA LEU A 14 2.11 -3.87 -0.73
C LEU A 14 2.89 -3.70 0.57
N LEU A 15 2.20 -3.40 1.65
CA LEU A 15 2.75 -3.28 2.99
C LEU A 15 2.20 -4.40 3.88
N GLY A 16 2.85 -4.64 4.98
CA GLY A 16 2.40 -5.61 5.99
C GLY A 16 3.56 -6.33 6.66
N ALA A 17 3.28 -6.95 7.79
CA ALA A 17 4.27 -7.68 8.57
C ALA A 17 4.83 -8.90 7.81
N GLU A 18 5.77 -9.55 8.42
CA GLU A 18 6.40 -10.76 7.89
C GLU A 18 5.39 -11.89 7.71
N SER A 19 5.66 -12.77 6.76
CA SER A 19 4.87 -14.00 6.52
C SER A 19 3.37 -13.73 6.28
N THR A 20 3.03 -12.58 5.67
CA THR A 20 1.64 -12.23 5.29
C THR A 20 1.38 -12.43 3.80
N GLY A 21 2.32 -13.03 3.06
CA GLY A 21 2.14 -13.36 1.65
C GLY A 21 2.33 -12.20 0.67
N LYS A 22 2.96 -11.08 1.07
CA LYS A 22 3.18 -9.89 0.21
C LYS A 22 3.85 -10.25 -1.12
N THR A 23 4.97 -10.94 -1.08
CA THR A 23 5.75 -11.30 -2.28
C THR A 23 4.94 -12.15 -3.24
N THR A 24 4.24 -13.18 -2.75
CA THR A 24 3.35 -14.00 -3.58
C THR A 24 2.26 -13.16 -4.21
N LEU A 25 1.64 -12.28 -3.42
CA LEU A 25 0.59 -11.38 -3.89
C LEU A 25 1.11 -10.37 -4.92
N ALA A 26 2.33 -9.83 -4.75
CA ALA A 26 2.96 -8.93 -5.70
C ALA A 26 3.17 -9.60 -7.07
N HIS A 27 3.61 -10.87 -7.08
CA HIS A 27 3.71 -11.66 -8.30
C HIS A 27 2.36 -11.83 -8.97
N GLN A 28 1.36 -12.32 -8.24
CA GLN A 28 0.02 -12.57 -8.77
C GLN A 28 -0.64 -11.32 -9.34
N LEU A 29 -0.52 -10.18 -8.65
CA LEU A 29 -1.04 -8.89 -9.13
C LEU A 29 -0.33 -8.43 -10.40
N ALA A 30 1.01 -8.47 -10.41
CA ALA A 30 1.77 -8.07 -11.57
C ALA A 30 1.43 -8.93 -12.81
N ASP A 31 1.29 -10.23 -12.64
CA ASP A 31 0.95 -11.15 -13.73
C ASP A 31 -0.50 -10.96 -14.21
N SER A 32 -1.44 -10.74 -13.29
CA SER A 32 -2.84 -10.42 -13.62
C SER A 32 -2.95 -9.13 -14.43
N LEU A 33 -2.25 -8.06 -14.03
CA LEU A 33 -2.26 -6.80 -14.75
C LEU A 33 -1.59 -6.91 -16.13
N ARG A 34 -0.47 -7.65 -16.24
CA ARG A 34 0.18 -7.93 -17.53
C ARG A 34 -0.73 -8.72 -18.48
N ALA A 35 -1.46 -9.72 -17.97
CA ALA A 35 -2.42 -10.48 -18.75
C ALA A 35 -3.55 -9.61 -19.33
N ARG A 36 -3.81 -8.46 -18.73
CA ARG A 36 -4.76 -7.44 -19.20
C ARG A 36 -4.16 -6.45 -20.21
N GLY A 37 -2.88 -6.64 -20.56
CA GLY A 37 -2.19 -5.79 -21.54
C GLY A 37 -1.50 -4.57 -20.95
N GLU A 38 -1.43 -4.43 -19.62
CA GLU A 38 -0.76 -3.31 -18.96
C GLU A 38 0.77 -3.49 -18.95
N ARG A 39 1.52 -2.40 -19.10
CA ARG A 39 2.98 -2.42 -18.96
C ARG A 39 3.35 -2.32 -17.50
N VAL A 40 3.59 -3.47 -16.86
CA VAL A 40 3.79 -3.58 -15.42
C VAL A 40 5.22 -3.93 -15.07
N ALA A 41 5.84 -3.10 -14.20
CA ALA A 41 7.04 -3.46 -13.45
C ALA A 41 6.66 -4.04 -12.08
N ARG A 42 7.43 -5.03 -11.62
CA ARG A 42 7.45 -5.43 -10.22
C ARG A 42 8.78 -5.02 -9.62
N VAL A 43 8.74 -4.40 -8.46
CA VAL A 43 9.91 -4.03 -7.68
C VAL A 43 9.94 -4.87 -6.41
N ASP A 44 10.97 -5.70 -6.30
CA ASP A 44 11.15 -6.62 -5.19
C ASP A 44 11.68 -5.90 -3.93
N GLU A 45 11.51 -6.54 -2.79
CA GLU A 45 11.98 -6.06 -1.48
C GLU A 45 13.52 -6.02 -1.43
N HIS A 46 14.09 -4.81 -1.42
CA HIS A 46 15.55 -4.62 -1.36
C HIS A 46 16.16 -5.08 -0.02
N LEU A 47 15.41 -4.95 1.07
CA LEU A 47 15.83 -5.45 2.38
C LEU A 47 16.11 -6.95 2.36
N ARG A 48 15.27 -7.72 1.68
CA ARG A 48 15.48 -9.17 1.52
C ARG A 48 16.77 -9.48 0.75
N GLU A 49 17.05 -8.75 -0.33
CA GLU A 49 18.31 -8.88 -1.08
C GLU A 49 19.53 -8.56 -0.22
N PHE A 50 19.43 -7.53 0.62
CA PHE A 50 20.48 -7.16 1.56
C PHE A 50 20.75 -8.30 2.55
N CYS A 51 19.70 -8.82 3.20
CA CYS A 51 19.83 -9.91 4.17
C CYS A 51 20.45 -11.17 3.55
N LEU A 52 20.03 -11.53 2.33
CA LEU A 52 20.60 -12.65 1.57
C LEU A 52 22.09 -12.45 1.29
N ARG A 53 22.47 -11.27 0.83
CA ARG A 53 23.85 -10.94 0.45
C ARG A 53 24.78 -10.91 1.66
N HIS A 54 24.30 -10.41 2.80
CA HIS A 54 25.12 -10.16 3.99
C HIS A 54 24.99 -11.24 5.08
N GLY A 55 24.01 -12.17 4.96
CA GLY A 55 23.72 -13.20 5.98
C GLY A 55 23.26 -12.63 7.32
N ARG A 56 22.76 -11.38 7.36
CA ARG A 56 22.30 -10.68 8.56
C ARG A 56 21.24 -9.63 8.24
N THR A 57 20.53 -9.19 9.27
CA THR A 57 19.68 -8.00 9.20
C THR A 57 20.53 -6.72 9.18
N PRO A 58 20.01 -5.60 8.63
CA PRO A 58 20.72 -4.32 8.60
C PRO A 58 20.84 -3.72 10.00
N ARG A 59 21.91 -2.95 10.18
CA ARG A 59 22.14 -2.12 11.36
C ARG A 59 21.36 -0.82 11.27
N ARG A 60 21.28 -0.07 12.39
CA ARG A 60 20.61 1.22 12.46
C ARG A 60 21.10 2.21 11.38
N ASP A 61 22.40 2.32 11.22
CA ASP A 61 23.06 3.24 10.26
C ASP A 61 22.89 2.85 8.79
N GLU A 62 22.46 1.61 8.51
CA GLU A 62 22.21 1.11 7.16
C GLU A 62 20.75 1.33 6.69
N GLN A 63 19.81 1.58 7.62
CA GLN A 63 18.37 1.68 7.33
C GLN A 63 18.05 2.79 6.32
N ALA A 64 18.62 3.96 6.49
CA ALA A 64 18.39 5.10 5.60
C ALA A 64 18.85 4.84 4.15
N ALA A 65 19.97 4.14 3.98
CA ALA A 65 20.47 3.79 2.65
C ALA A 65 19.56 2.77 1.97
N LEU A 66 19.06 1.79 2.71
CA LEU A 66 18.11 0.78 2.21
C LEU A 66 16.76 1.40 1.82
N ALA A 67 16.22 2.30 2.64
CA ALA A 67 14.98 3.01 2.34
C ALA A 67 15.11 3.83 1.05
N ARG A 68 16.19 4.61 0.91
CA ARG A 68 16.45 5.40 -0.31
C ARG A 68 16.63 4.52 -1.55
N GLU A 69 17.28 3.38 -1.45
CA GLU A 69 17.46 2.48 -2.59
C GLU A 69 16.13 1.85 -3.01
N GLN A 70 15.28 1.43 -2.06
CA GLN A 70 13.93 0.94 -2.36
C GLN A 70 13.12 2.02 -3.11
N SER A 71 13.11 3.24 -2.60
CA SER A 71 12.43 4.39 -3.22
C SER A 71 12.96 4.67 -4.64
N ARG A 72 14.28 4.67 -4.80
CA ARG A 72 14.92 4.90 -6.10
C ARG A 72 14.49 3.86 -7.14
N ARG A 73 14.45 2.56 -6.77
CA ARG A 73 14.01 1.48 -7.65
C ARG A 73 12.56 1.63 -8.07
N ILE A 74 11.68 1.98 -7.14
CA ILE A 74 10.26 2.22 -7.41
C ILE A 74 10.08 3.41 -8.36
N ALA A 75 10.76 4.53 -8.08
CA ALA A 75 10.69 5.73 -8.92
C ALA A 75 11.26 5.49 -10.33
N GLU A 76 12.31 4.70 -10.47
CA GLU A 76 12.88 4.36 -11.77
C GLU A 76 11.94 3.48 -12.59
N ALA A 77 11.33 2.48 -11.97
CA ALA A 77 10.31 1.65 -12.60
C ALA A 77 9.10 2.46 -13.06
N ALA A 78 8.65 3.43 -12.25
CA ALA A 78 7.51 4.29 -12.57
C ALA A 78 7.75 5.24 -13.76
N ARG A 79 9.01 5.51 -14.11
CA ARG A 79 9.33 6.30 -15.32
C ARG A 79 9.12 5.54 -16.62
N THR A 80 9.17 4.22 -16.59
CA THR A 80 9.18 3.38 -17.79
C THR A 80 7.98 2.47 -17.93
N HIS A 81 7.16 2.34 -16.89
CA HIS A 81 5.99 1.46 -16.86
C HIS A 81 4.73 2.24 -16.45
N GLU A 82 3.57 1.76 -16.90
CA GLU A 82 2.26 2.35 -16.59
C GLU A 82 1.82 2.03 -15.16
N VAL A 83 2.18 0.84 -14.69
CA VAL A 83 1.89 0.38 -13.33
C VAL A 83 3.16 -0.21 -12.72
N VAL A 84 3.39 0.09 -11.45
CA VAL A 84 4.45 -0.53 -10.65
C VAL A 84 3.82 -1.22 -9.46
N VAL A 85 4.08 -2.52 -9.32
CA VAL A 85 3.72 -3.29 -8.12
C VAL A 85 4.98 -3.40 -7.26
N ALA A 86 5.00 -2.68 -6.14
CA ALA A 86 6.11 -2.69 -5.19
C ALA A 86 5.85 -3.71 -4.07
N ASP A 87 6.69 -4.73 -3.98
CA ASP A 87 6.76 -5.62 -2.82
C ASP A 87 7.51 -4.89 -1.73
N THR A 88 6.79 -4.21 -0.87
CA THR A 88 7.20 -3.22 0.13
C THR A 88 7.54 -1.82 -0.44
N GLY A 89 7.79 -0.89 0.49
CA GLY A 89 8.27 0.48 0.23
C GLY A 89 9.17 0.95 1.36
N ALA A 90 9.67 2.17 1.25
CA ALA A 90 10.51 2.79 2.28
C ALA A 90 9.82 2.82 3.66
N LEU A 91 8.48 2.93 3.69
CA LEU A 91 7.70 2.95 4.93
C LEU A 91 7.89 1.66 5.75
N MET A 92 8.04 0.50 5.10
CA MET A 92 8.34 -0.75 5.84
C MET A 92 9.67 -0.67 6.57
N ILE A 93 10.71 -0.14 5.90
CA ILE A 93 12.04 0.02 6.50
C ILE A 93 11.98 1.02 7.65
N ALA A 94 11.26 2.14 7.49
CA ALA A 94 11.07 3.14 8.52
C ALA A 94 10.37 2.57 9.77
N VAL A 95 9.32 1.75 9.59
CA VAL A 95 8.61 1.09 10.70
C VAL A 95 9.51 0.08 11.42
N TYR A 96 10.32 -0.69 10.69
CA TYR A 96 11.29 -1.59 11.33
C TYR A 96 12.41 -0.81 12.04
N SER A 97 12.86 0.32 11.50
CA SER A 97 13.82 1.21 12.17
C SER A 97 13.28 1.72 13.50
N GLN A 98 12.02 2.14 13.52
CA GLN A 98 11.34 2.57 14.74
C GLN A 98 11.19 1.41 15.73
N LEU A 99 10.75 0.24 15.28
CA LEU A 99 10.52 -0.92 16.15
C LEU A 99 11.80 -1.46 16.79
N LEU A 100 12.87 -1.58 16.00
CA LEU A 100 14.10 -2.28 16.42
C LEU A 100 15.13 -1.34 17.06
N PHE A 101 15.13 -0.07 16.67
CA PHE A 101 16.17 0.89 17.07
C PHE A 101 15.62 2.13 17.76
N ASP A 102 14.30 2.21 17.98
CA ASP A 102 13.63 3.40 18.50
C ASP A 102 14.00 4.66 17.68
N ASP A 103 14.00 4.50 16.34
CA ASP A 103 14.43 5.51 15.40
C ASP A 103 13.32 5.82 14.39
N ASP A 104 12.63 6.92 14.60
CA ASP A 104 11.54 7.42 13.75
C ASP A 104 12.00 8.41 12.67
N SER A 105 13.30 8.69 12.57
CA SER A 105 13.86 9.69 11.67
C SER A 105 13.53 9.48 10.19
N LEU A 106 13.22 8.25 9.79
CA LEU A 106 12.86 7.88 8.41
C LEU A 106 11.37 8.02 8.11
N LEU A 107 10.49 8.13 9.14
CA LEU A 107 9.04 8.05 8.95
C LEU A 107 8.49 9.20 8.10
N ALA A 108 8.93 10.43 8.35
CA ALA A 108 8.40 11.60 7.64
C ALA A 108 8.63 11.53 6.13
N GLU A 109 9.84 11.18 5.70
CA GLU A 109 10.19 11.04 4.28
C GLU A 109 9.45 9.86 3.65
N ALA A 110 9.43 8.72 4.33
CA ALA A 110 8.76 7.51 3.86
C ALA A 110 7.24 7.70 3.70
N LEU A 111 6.58 8.41 4.63
CA LEU A 111 5.16 8.75 4.54
C LEU A 111 4.89 9.76 3.42
N ALA A 112 5.74 10.77 3.25
CA ALA A 112 5.63 11.72 2.15
C ALA A 112 5.74 11.04 0.78
N GLU A 113 6.57 10.01 0.65
CA GLU A 113 6.65 9.19 -0.55
C GLU A 113 5.42 8.30 -0.70
N GLN A 114 5.02 7.58 0.37
CA GLN A 114 3.86 6.68 0.36
C GLN A 114 2.57 7.40 -0.03
N SER A 115 2.40 8.67 0.35
CA SER A 115 1.24 9.49 0.02
C SER A 115 1.08 9.75 -1.49
N ARG A 116 2.15 9.62 -2.27
CA ARG A 116 2.15 9.79 -3.73
C ARG A 116 1.76 8.53 -4.48
N TYR A 117 1.75 7.38 -3.81
CA TYR A 117 1.42 6.12 -4.43
C TYR A 117 -0.08 6.04 -4.74
N ARG A 118 -0.40 5.41 -5.84
CA ARG A 118 -1.78 5.28 -6.33
C ARG A 118 -2.63 4.39 -5.42
N ALA A 119 -2.03 3.36 -4.85
CA ALA A 119 -2.67 2.47 -3.90
C ALA A 119 -1.68 1.98 -2.84
N THR A 120 -2.16 1.84 -1.62
CA THR A 120 -1.50 1.16 -0.52
C THR A 120 -2.34 -0.05 -0.14
N LEU A 121 -1.79 -1.24 -0.29
CA LEU A 121 -2.41 -2.50 0.13
C LEU A 121 -1.72 -2.99 1.39
N LEU A 122 -2.46 -3.12 2.48
CA LEU A 122 -1.97 -3.66 3.75
C LEU A 122 -2.43 -5.12 3.90
N THR A 123 -1.48 -6.07 3.86
CA THR A 123 -1.80 -7.48 4.02
C THR A 123 -2.17 -7.81 5.47
N ALA A 124 -3.32 -8.46 5.66
CA ALA A 124 -3.81 -8.87 6.99
C ALA A 124 -2.93 -9.97 7.62
N LEU A 125 -3.05 -10.12 8.95
CA LEU A 125 -2.33 -11.14 9.74
C LEU A 125 -3.04 -12.50 9.77
N ASP A 126 -3.94 -12.74 8.88
CA ASP A 126 -4.83 -13.91 8.82
C ASP A 126 -4.17 -15.19 8.27
N LEU A 127 -3.00 -15.07 7.63
CA LEU A 127 -2.22 -16.23 7.23
C LEU A 127 -1.38 -16.75 8.41
N PRO A 128 -1.23 -18.08 8.55
CA PRO A 128 -0.33 -18.66 9.56
C PRO A 128 1.10 -18.16 9.33
N TRP A 129 1.83 -17.98 10.43
CA TRP A 129 3.24 -17.65 10.33
C TRP A 129 4.01 -18.86 9.80
N ALA A 130 4.84 -18.63 8.79
CA ALA A 130 5.77 -19.63 8.26
C ALA A 130 7.19 -19.06 8.29
N ALA A 131 8.13 -19.85 8.81
CA ALA A 131 9.55 -19.49 8.74
C ALA A 131 10.00 -19.59 7.29
N ASP A 132 10.53 -18.49 6.73
CA ASP A 132 11.03 -18.46 5.36
C ASP A 132 12.57 -18.56 5.27
N GLY A 133 13.19 -19.07 6.32
CA GLY A 133 14.63 -19.31 6.39
C GLY A 133 15.50 -18.08 6.58
N PHE A 134 14.90 -16.89 6.67
CA PHE A 134 15.63 -15.64 6.89
C PHE A 134 15.64 -15.23 8.35
N ILE A 135 16.69 -14.49 8.73
CA ILE A 135 16.83 -13.89 10.05
C ILE A 135 15.73 -12.82 10.18
N ARG A 136 14.63 -13.18 10.80
CA ARG A 136 13.48 -12.33 11.08
C ARG A 136 13.14 -12.39 12.56
N ASP A 137 12.49 -11.33 13.03
CA ASP A 137 12.17 -11.20 14.47
C ASP A 137 11.12 -12.20 14.98
N GLY A 138 10.57 -13.03 14.08
CA GLY A 138 9.64 -14.10 14.40
C GLY A 138 8.18 -13.67 14.50
N ALA A 139 7.30 -14.64 14.83
CA ALA A 139 5.85 -14.44 14.84
C ALA A 139 5.39 -13.28 15.76
N HIS A 140 6.15 -13.00 16.83
CA HIS A 140 5.82 -11.97 17.81
C HIS A 140 5.95 -10.53 17.26
N ALA A 141 6.78 -10.31 16.22
CA ALA A 141 6.93 -9.00 15.61
C ALA A 141 5.75 -8.59 14.71
N ARG A 142 4.93 -9.55 14.28
CA ARG A 142 3.84 -9.29 13.30
C ARG A 142 2.82 -8.27 13.78
N ALA A 143 2.29 -8.46 15.00
CA ALA A 143 1.27 -7.58 15.54
C ALA A 143 1.81 -6.15 15.82
N PRO A 144 2.98 -5.96 16.43
CA PRO A 144 3.60 -4.64 16.57
C PRO A 144 3.84 -3.93 15.24
N VAL A 145 4.36 -4.62 14.22
CA VAL A 145 4.60 -4.04 12.88
C VAL A 145 3.28 -3.62 12.23
N ASP A 146 2.24 -4.47 12.26
CA ASP A 146 0.92 -4.13 11.70
C ASP A 146 0.31 -2.92 12.41
N ALA A 147 0.41 -2.84 13.74
CA ALA A 147 -0.08 -1.73 14.54
C ALA A 147 0.65 -0.41 14.19
N LEU A 148 1.97 -0.43 14.10
CA LEU A 148 2.77 0.74 13.72
C LEU A 148 2.46 1.22 12.29
N LEU A 149 2.31 0.29 11.35
CA LEU A 149 1.94 0.63 9.96
C LEU A 149 0.57 1.32 9.90
N ARG A 150 -0.44 0.75 10.59
CA ARG A 150 -1.79 1.33 10.62
C ARG A 150 -1.78 2.71 11.25
N ASP A 151 -1.13 2.86 12.38
CA ASP A 151 -1.03 4.12 13.09
C ASP A 151 -0.34 5.19 12.22
N ALA A 152 0.80 4.86 11.59
CA ALA A 152 1.52 5.77 10.71
C ALA A 152 0.68 6.20 9.49
N LEU A 153 0.02 5.26 8.81
CA LEU A 153 -0.83 5.55 7.65
C LEU A 153 -2.05 6.41 8.04
N LEU A 154 -2.72 6.07 9.15
CA LEU A 154 -3.90 6.81 9.63
C LEU A 154 -3.55 8.23 10.05
N ARG A 155 -2.46 8.42 10.82
CA ARG A 155 -2.01 9.77 11.23
C ARG A 155 -1.59 10.63 10.05
N ALA A 156 -1.02 10.02 9.00
CA ALA A 156 -0.66 10.71 7.78
C ALA A 156 -1.84 10.95 6.81
N GLY A 157 -3.05 10.45 7.14
CA GLY A 157 -4.22 10.55 6.26
C GLY A 157 -4.08 9.77 4.95
N ILE A 158 -3.21 8.74 4.93
CA ILE A 158 -2.98 7.91 3.75
C ILE A 158 -4.01 6.79 3.73
N ALA A 159 -4.85 6.77 2.69
CA ALA A 159 -5.83 5.71 2.49
C ALA A 159 -5.13 4.39 2.14
N PHE A 160 -5.61 3.29 2.72
CA PHE A 160 -5.13 1.95 2.41
C PHE A 160 -6.27 0.93 2.39
N ALA A 161 -6.11 -0.12 1.61
CA ALA A 161 -7.03 -1.25 1.60
C ALA A 161 -6.39 -2.44 2.33
N VAL A 162 -7.15 -3.04 3.25
CA VAL A 162 -6.71 -4.27 3.93
C VAL A 162 -7.01 -5.47 3.03
N VAL A 163 -5.98 -6.25 2.72
CA VAL A 163 -6.08 -7.46 1.92
C VAL A 163 -6.04 -8.68 2.83
N ALA A 164 -7.19 -9.31 2.99
CA ALA A 164 -7.41 -10.53 3.77
C ALA A 164 -7.84 -11.70 2.87
N GLY A 165 -7.95 -12.89 3.46
CA GLY A 165 -8.34 -14.13 2.81
C GLY A 165 -7.15 -15.04 2.51
N ASP A 166 -7.45 -16.27 2.10
CA ASP A 166 -6.48 -17.28 1.70
C ASP A 166 -6.72 -17.75 0.26
N GLY A 167 -5.81 -18.57 -0.26
CA GLY A 167 -5.90 -19.13 -1.61
C GLY A 167 -6.25 -18.07 -2.67
N GLU A 168 -7.27 -18.35 -3.48
CA GLU A 168 -7.73 -17.48 -4.56
C GLU A 168 -8.46 -16.20 -4.08
N GLN A 169 -8.92 -16.16 -2.84
CA GLN A 169 -9.65 -15.00 -2.32
C GLN A 169 -8.72 -13.79 -2.14
N ARG A 170 -7.50 -14.02 -1.63
CA ARG A 170 -6.53 -12.95 -1.37
C ARG A 170 -6.15 -12.16 -2.63
N PRO A 171 -5.70 -12.79 -3.74
CA PRO A 171 -5.41 -12.05 -4.97
C PRO A 171 -6.68 -11.40 -5.57
N ALA A 172 -7.86 -12.02 -5.46
CA ALA A 172 -9.11 -11.42 -5.92
C ALA A 172 -9.47 -10.16 -5.11
N ASN A 173 -9.27 -10.17 -3.78
CA ASN A 173 -9.49 -9.01 -2.93
C ASN A 173 -8.51 -7.87 -3.27
N ALA A 174 -7.24 -8.19 -3.45
CA ALA A 174 -6.22 -7.22 -3.86
C ALA A 174 -6.52 -6.64 -5.24
N GLN A 175 -6.91 -7.47 -6.22
CA GLN A 175 -7.25 -7.01 -7.56
C GLN A 175 -8.41 -6.02 -7.54
N ARG A 176 -9.47 -6.28 -6.74
CA ARG A 176 -10.59 -5.33 -6.60
C ARG A 176 -10.14 -3.97 -6.04
N ALA A 177 -9.26 -3.97 -5.05
CA ALA A 177 -8.72 -2.74 -4.49
C ALA A 177 -7.88 -1.97 -5.50
N VAL A 178 -7.03 -2.66 -6.27
CA VAL A 178 -6.23 -2.09 -7.35
C VAL A 178 -7.12 -1.52 -8.46
N ASP A 179 -8.12 -2.27 -8.91
CA ASP A 179 -9.05 -1.82 -9.95
C ASP A 179 -9.81 -0.56 -9.51
N ALA A 180 -10.22 -0.49 -8.25
CA ALA A 180 -10.85 0.70 -7.70
C ALA A 180 -9.89 1.91 -7.68
N ALA A 181 -8.63 1.68 -7.29
CA ALA A 181 -7.62 2.73 -7.25
C ALA A 181 -7.20 3.23 -8.64
N LEU A 182 -7.12 2.34 -9.63
CA LEU A 182 -6.71 2.69 -10.99
C LEU A 182 -7.84 3.36 -11.81
N ARG A 183 -9.10 3.28 -11.36
CA ARG A 183 -10.19 4.00 -12.03
C ARG A 183 -9.91 5.50 -12.04
N PRO A 184 -10.21 6.19 -13.15
CA PRO A 184 -10.20 7.64 -13.17
C PRO A 184 -11.10 8.19 -12.06
N ALA A 185 -10.66 9.20 -11.34
CA ALA A 185 -11.52 9.90 -10.39
C ALA A 185 -12.80 10.36 -11.12
N PRO A 186 -14.00 10.16 -10.52
CA PRO A 186 -15.23 10.66 -11.12
C PRO A 186 -15.08 12.16 -11.38
N ARG A 187 -15.35 12.59 -12.62
CA ARG A 187 -15.31 14.00 -12.99
C ARG A 187 -16.48 14.72 -12.32
N GLY A 188 -16.20 15.44 -11.25
CA GLY A 188 -17.18 16.25 -10.52
C GLY A 188 -17.23 15.89 -9.03
N PRO A 189 -17.79 16.77 -8.19
CA PRO A 189 -17.99 16.47 -6.79
C PRO A 189 -18.93 15.27 -6.71
N THR A 190 -18.49 14.18 -6.09
CA THR A 190 -19.34 13.07 -5.68
C THR A 190 -20.29 13.61 -4.62
N ARG A 191 -21.39 14.25 -5.04
CA ARG A 191 -22.52 14.46 -4.16
C ARG A 191 -23.09 13.08 -3.88
N TRP A 192 -22.91 12.64 -2.67
CA TRP A 192 -23.68 11.53 -2.14
C TRP A 192 -25.16 11.95 -2.24
N ARG A 193 -25.87 11.46 -3.23
CA ARG A 193 -27.32 11.62 -3.35
C ARG A 193 -27.93 10.34 -2.80
N ALA A 194 -28.12 10.29 -1.49
CA ALA A 194 -29.03 9.31 -0.92
C ALA A 194 -30.44 9.69 -1.38
N ALA A 195 -31.07 8.82 -2.15
CA ALA A 195 -32.48 8.97 -2.43
C ALA A 195 -33.26 8.75 -1.12
N CYS A 196 -34.20 9.65 -0.81
CA CYS A 196 -35.08 9.47 0.33
C CYS A 196 -35.82 8.14 0.21
N ALA A 197 -35.80 7.31 1.28
CA ALA A 197 -36.44 6.00 1.28
C ALA A 197 -38.00 6.08 1.09
N GLU A 198 -38.59 7.24 1.39
CA GLU A 198 -40.05 7.44 1.28
C GLU A 198 -40.49 8.04 -0.06
N CYS A 199 -39.73 9.04 -0.60
CA CYS A 199 -40.18 9.76 -1.80
C CYS A 199 -39.21 9.62 -2.99
N GLY A 200 -38.04 9.00 -2.81
CA GLY A 200 -37.04 8.86 -3.88
C GLY A 200 -36.31 10.17 -4.24
N ASP A 201 -36.64 11.29 -3.59
CA ASP A 201 -36.03 12.59 -3.88
C ASP A 201 -34.68 12.75 -3.15
N PRO A 202 -33.57 12.96 -3.88
CA PRO A 202 -32.26 13.18 -3.26
C PRO A 202 -32.15 14.53 -2.51
N ASP A 203 -33.06 15.45 -2.73
CA ASP A 203 -33.09 16.75 -2.05
C ASP A 203 -34.04 16.76 -0.81
N CYS A 204 -34.76 15.66 -0.55
CA CYS A 204 -35.71 15.55 0.57
C CYS A 204 -35.05 15.75 1.95
N GLU A 205 -33.84 15.26 2.17
CA GLU A 205 -33.11 15.46 3.43
C GLU A 205 -32.73 16.91 3.69
N ARG A 206 -32.56 17.74 2.66
CA ARG A 206 -32.33 19.18 2.84
C ARG A 206 -33.51 19.88 3.51
N HIS A 207 -34.72 19.44 3.25
CA HIS A 207 -35.91 20.00 3.89
C HIS A 207 -36.02 19.62 5.37
N LEU A 208 -35.51 18.45 5.75
CA LEU A 208 -35.49 17.99 7.15
C LEU A 208 -34.47 18.79 7.98
N LEU A 209 -33.32 19.08 7.44
CA LEU A 209 -32.28 19.90 8.09
C LEU A 209 -32.68 21.39 8.19
N ALA A 210 -33.39 21.91 7.20
CA ALA A 210 -33.90 23.29 7.22
C ALA A 210 -35.04 23.54 8.22
N ARG A 211 -35.72 22.48 8.69
CA ARG A 211 -36.81 22.59 9.71
C ARG A 211 -36.30 22.58 11.16
N GLY A 212 -35.02 22.32 11.40
CA GLY A 212 -34.41 22.23 12.72
C GLY A 212 -34.00 23.59 13.33
N GLU A 213 -34.18 24.71 12.62
CA GLU A 213 -33.80 26.06 13.12
C GLU A 213 -34.96 26.91 13.60
N LEU A 214 -36.11 26.33 13.88
CA LEU A 214 -37.23 27.06 14.49
C LEU A 214 -37.78 26.33 15.72
N SER A 215 -37.06 26.42 16.86
CA SER A 215 -37.66 26.36 18.20
C SER A 215 -36.69 26.90 19.22
#